data_570ee8f307e80bd4faa868119962fd6a
#
_entry.id   570ee8f307e80bd4faa868119962fd6a
#
_cell.length_a   1.000
_cell.length_b   1.000
_cell.length_c   1.000
_cell.angle_alpha   90.00
_cell.angle_beta   90.00
_cell.angle_gamma   90.00
#
_symmetry.space_group_name_H-M   'P 1'
#
loop_
_entity.id
_entity.type
_entity.pdbx_description
1 polymer ?
#
loop_
_entity_poly.entity_id
_entity_poly.type
_entity_poly.pdbx_seq_one_letter_code
_entity_poly.pdbx_strand_id
1 'polypeptide(L)'
;MTSSEPQSAKEALFSWLRHLNKYKGSDLFVTTNFPPAMKVDGKIVPITEEPLTAERCMEIAFNIMSPKQIEEFTNTNECNFAISLPDTSRFRVNAMVQRGATALVLRAITSKIPSFESLNLPPVLKQIALKKRGLVIFVGGTGSGKSTSLASMIDYRNENSQDHIIT
;
A
#
# COMPACT_ATOMS: atom_id res chain seq x y z
N MET A 1 2.42 24.70 -28.11
CA MET A 1 2.82 23.29 -28.44
C MET A 1 4.04 22.95 -27.59
N THR A 2 3.83 22.51 -26.38
CA THR A 2 4.89 22.03 -25.51
C THR A 2 4.95 20.53 -25.69
N SER A 3 5.95 20.04 -26.43
CA SER A 3 6.29 18.63 -26.50
C SER A 3 6.77 18.20 -25.12
N SER A 4 5.86 17.61 -24.33
CA SER A 4 6.27 16.89 -23.12
C SER A 4 7.08 15.68 -23.57
N GLU A 5 8.36 15.63 -23.21
CA GLU A 5 9.15 14.40 -23.31
C GLU A 5 8.35 13.23 -22.69
N PRO A 6 8.41 12.04 -23.30
CA PRO A 6 7.69 10.89 -22.74
C PRO A 6 8.18 10.63 -21.32
N GLN A 7 7.30 10.86 -20.35
CA GLN A 7 7.60 10.65 -18.94
C GLN A 7 8.09 9.20 -18.73
N SER A 8 9.20 9.02 -18.02
CA SER A 8 9.73 7.68 -17.77
C SER A 8 8.67 6.81 -17.10
N ALA A 9 8.68 5.50 -17.36
CA ALA A 9 7.69 4.57 -16.80
C ALA A 9 7.63 4.64 -15.28
N LYS A 10 8.78 4.79 -14.63
CA LYS A 10 8.91 4.95 -13.18
C LYS A 10 8.33 6.27 -12.67
N GLU A 11 8.57 7.38 -13.36
CA GLU A 11 8.04 8.68 -12.99
C GLU A 11 6.51 8.73 -13.14
N ALA A 12 5.98 8.15 -14.22
CA ALA A 12 4.54 8.02 -14.40
C ALA A 12 3.90 7.25 -13.23
N LEU A 13 4.44 6.07 -12.90
CA LEU A 13 3.95 5.28 -11.77
C LEU A 13 4.02 6.08 -10.46
N PHE A 14 5.12 6.75 -10.16
CA PHE A 14 5.28 7.53 -8.94
C PHE A 14 4.32 8.72 -8.89
N SER A 15 4.01 9.33 -10.02
CA SER A 15 2.97 10.36 -10.14
C SER A 15 1.59 9.80 -9.75
N TRP A 16 1.22 8.62 -10.26
CA TRP A 16 -0.05 7.97 -9.92
C TRP A 16 -0.12 7.56 -8.44
N LEU A 17 0.99 7.10 -7.86
CA LEU A 17 1.03 6.78 -6.42
C LEU A 17 0.89 8.02 -5.53
N ARG A 18 1.47 9.16 -5.93
CA ARG A 18 1.22 10.44 -5.23
C ARG A 18 -0.25 10.86 -5.34
N HIS A 19 -0.85 10.63 -6.51
CA HIS A 19 -2.29 10.88 -6.72
C HIS A 19 -3.15 9.99 -5.81
N LEU A 20 -2.83 8.70 -5.74
CA LEU A 20 -3.47 7.75 -4.82
C LEU A 20 -3.42 8.24 -3.37
N ASN A 21 -2.24 8.67 -2.89
CA ASN A 21 -2.07 9.20 -1.54
C ASN A 21 -2.89 10.48 -1.30
N LYS A 22 -2.88 11.40 -2.28
CA LYS A 22 -3.63 12.67 -2.20
C LYS A 22 -5.13 12.42 -1.99
N TYR A 23 -5.68 11.43 -2.66
CA TYR A 23 -7.10 11.06 -2.57
C TYR A 23 -7.39 9.97 -1.54
N LYS A 24 -6.40 9.61 -0.71
CA LYS A 24 -6.50 8.55 0.32
C LYS A 24 -7.02 7.22 -0.25
N GLY A 25 -6.64 6.91 -1.48
CA GLY A 25 -6.98 5.67 -2.13
C GLY A 25 -6.25 4.47 -1.50
N SER A 26 -6.84 3.31 -1.61
CA SER A 26 -6.30 2.06 -1.04
C SER A 26 -5.39 1.29 -2.01
N ASP A 27 -5.77 1.24 -3.27
CA ASP A 27 -5.10 0.43 -4.27
C ASP A 27 -4.94 1.19 -5.60
N LEU A 28 -3.82 0.99 -6.30
CA LEU A 28 -3.58 1.40 -7.67
C LEU A 28 -3.55 0.16 -8.56
N PHE A 29 -4.25 0.22 -9.69
CA PHE A 29 -4.32 -0.83 -10.70
C PHE A 29 -3.62 -0.36 -11.97
N VAL A 30 -2.69 -1.17 -12.46
CA VAL A 30 -1.97 -0.97 -13.73
C VAL A 30 -2.17 -2.24 -14.54
N THR A 31 -2.98 -2.17 -15.59
CA THR A 31 -3.32 -3.32 -16.42
C THR A 31 -3.51 -2.90 -17.87
N THR A 32 -3.29 -3.83 -18.79
CA THR A 32 -3.40 -3.56 -20.23
C THR A 32 -4.84 -3.29 -20.65
N ASN A 33 -5.00 -2.47 -21.69
CA ASN A 33 -6.29 -2.05 -22.27
C ASN A 33 -7.21 -1.32 -21.28
N PHE A 34 -6.66 -0.80 -20.20
CA PHE A 34 -7.38 -0.01 -19.23
C PHE A 34 -6.51 1.17 -18.74
N PRO A 35 -7.07 2.34 -18.47
CA PRO A 35 -6.31 3.43 -17.87
C PRO A 35 -5.80 3.05 -16.49
N PRO A 36 -4.63 3.58 -16.04
CA PRO A 36 -4.25 3.43 -14.64
C PRO A 36 -5.36 3.97 -13.76
N ALA A 37 -5.77 3.17 -12.78
CA ALA A 37 -6.93 3.47 -11.95
C ALA A 37 -6.64 3.25 -10.46
N MET A 38 -7.27 4.05 -9.62
CA MET A 38 -7.16 3.93 -8.16
C MET A 38 -8.49 3.52 -7.54
N LYS A 39 -8.43 2.86 -6.39
CA LYS A 39 -9.59 2.55 -5.58
C LYS A 39 -9.72 3.60 -4.47
N VAL A 40 -10.82 4.34 -4.47
CA VAL A 40 -11.16 5.36 -3.46
C VAL A 40 -12.57 5.07 -2.95
N ASP A 41 -12.74 4.95 -1.66
CA ASP A 41 -14.04 4.65 -1.00
C ASP A 41 -14.78 3.47 -1.63
N GLY A 42 -14.02 2.41 -1.98
CA GLY A 42 -14.56 1.20 -2.60
C GLY A 42 -14.83 1.29 -4.10
N LYS A 43 -14.71 2.46 -4.73
CA LYS A 43 -14.95 2.69 -6.16
C LYS A 43 -13.64 2.77 -6.93
N ILE A 44 -13.63 2.26 -8.15
CA ILE A 44 -12.49 2.36 -9.08
C ILE A 44 -12.64 3.65 -9.89
N VAL A 45 -11.62 4.50 -9.84
CA VAL A 45 -11.57 5.79 -10.52
C VAL A 45 -10.33 5.83 -11.41
N PRO A 46 -10.47 6.04 -12.72
CA PRO A 46 -9.34 6.23 -13.62
C PRO A 46 -8.54 7.49 -13.23
N ILE A 47 -7.22 7.42 -13.39
CA ILE A 47 -6.30 8.55 -13.14
C ILE A 47 -6.03 9.32 -14.45
N THR A 48 -6.00 8.60 -15.57
CA THR A 48 -5.83 9.15 -16.91
C THR A 48 -6.97 8.67 -17.81
N GLU A 49 -7.07 9.22 -19.02
CA GLU A 49 -8.07 8.80 -20.01
C GLU A 49 -7.56 7.67 -20.90
N GLU A 50 -6.25 7.64 -21.16
CA GLU A 50 -5.64 6.71 -22.11
C GLU A 50 -5.40 5.32 -21.49
N PRO A 51 -5.86 4.24 -22.15
CA PRO A 51 -5.53 2.88 -21.77
C PRO A 51 -4.03 2.58 -21.91
N LEU A 52 -3.51 1.74 -21.02
CA LEU A 52 -2.12 1.28 -21.10
C LEU A 52 -1.97 0.15 -22.11
N THR A 53 -0.83 0.14 -22.83
CA THR A 53 -0.43 -0.99 -23.67
C THR A 53 0.24 -2.09 -22.82
N ALA A 54 0.32 -3.30 -23.36
CA ALA A 54 1.00 -4.41 -22.68
C ALA A 54 2.49 -4.11 -22.45
N GLU A 55 3.15 -3.49 -23.44
CA GLU A 55 4.55 -3.07 -23.36
C GLU A 55 4.75 -2.05 -22.25
N ARG A 56 3.84 -1.08 -22.12
CA ARG A 56 3.94 -0.04 -21.09
C ARG A 56 3.74 -0.62 -19.69
N CYS A 57 2.83 -1.59 -19.51
CA CYS A 57 2.65 -2.28 -18.25
C CYS A 57 3.90 -3.07 -17.85
N MET A 58 4.53 -3.77 -18.79
CA MET A 58 5.76 -4.53 -18.56
C MET A 58 6.94 -3.58 -18.25
N GLU A 59 7.08 -2.50 -19.00
CA GLU A 59 8.10 -1.47 -18.76
C GLU A 59 7.98 -0.89 -17.34
N ILE A 60 6.77 -0.55 -16.90
CA ILE A 60 6.51 -0.05 -15.55
C ILE A 60 6.94 -1.08 -14.50
N ALA A 61 6.56 -2.36 -14.68
CA ALA A 61 6.91 -3.42 -13.76
C ALA A 61 8.42 -3.58 -13.62
N PHE A 62 9.14 -3.67 -14.72
CA PHE A 62 10.60 -3.89 -14.73
C PHE A 62 11.40 -2.69 -14.21
N ASN A 63 10.88 -1.47 -14.36
CA ASN A 63 11.53 -0.26 -13.83
C ASN A 63 11.46 -0.13 -12.28
N ILE A 64 10.62 -0.91 -11.62
CA ILE A 64 10.50 -0.90 -10.16
C ILE A 64 10.98 -2.20 -9.49
N MET A 65 11.30 -3.22 -10.27
CA MET A 65 11.83 -4.49 -9.81
C MET A 65 13.35 -4.48 -9.74
N SER A 66 13.91 -5.17 -8.76
CA SER A 66 15.33 -5.53 -8.74
C SER A 66 15.61 -6.68 -9.74
N PRO A 67 16.87 -6.90 -10.15
CA PRO A 67 17.22 -8.01 -11.06
C PRO A 67 16.71 -9.38 -10.59
N LYS A 68 16.79 -9.67 -9.29
CA LYS A 68 16.28 -10.91 -8.70
C LYS A 68 14.75 -11.02 -8.81
N GLN A 69 14.02 -9.92 -8.64
CA GLN A 69 12.57 -9.90 -8.79
C GLN A 69 12.14 -10.05 -10.24
N ILE A 70 12.90 -9.51 -11.19
CA ILE A 70 12.66 -9.72 -12.62
C ILE A 70 12.84 -11.20 -12.98
N GLU A 71 13.89 -11.84 -12.48
CA GLU A 71 14.13 -13.27 -12.67
C GLU A 71 12.99 -14.11 -12.07
N GLU A 72 12.58 -13.83 -10.84
CA GLU A 72 11.45 -14.50 -10.20
C GLU A 72 10.17 -14.33 -11.03
N PHE A 73 9.83 -13.09 -11.41
CA PHE A 73 8.64 -12.79 -12.19
C PHE A 73 8.63 -13.48 -13.55
N THR A 74 9.77 -13.52 -14.23
CA THR A 74 9.90 -14.17 -15.55
C THR A 74 9.69 -15.69 -15.46
N ASN A 75 10.14 -16.30 -14.35
CA ASN A 75 10.03 -17.75 -14.15
C ASN A 75 8.68 -18.20 -13.60
N THR A 76 8.04 -17.38 -12.78
CA THR A 76 6.82 -17.78 -12.03
C THR A 76 5.56 -17.06 -12.49
N ASN A 77 5.68 -16.02 -13.33
CA ASN A 77 4.60 -15.12 -13.74
C ASN A 77 3.95 -14.35 -12.56
N GLU A 78 4.60 -14.31 -11.39
CA GLU A 78 4.15 -13.58 -10.21
C GLU A 78 5.36 -13.11 -9.40
N CYS A 79 5.27 -11.91 -8.82
CA CYS A 79 6.26 -11.42 -7.86
C CYS A 79 5.61 -10.46 -6.87
N ASN A 80 5.86 -10.67 -5.58
CA ASN A 80 5.39 -9.83 -4.49
C ASN A 80 6.56 -9.09 -3.84
N PHE A 81 6.48 -7.75 -3.80
CA PHE A 81 7.52 -6.93 -3.20
C PHE A 81 6.95 -5.63 -2.63
N ALA A 82 7.80 -4.78 -2.10
CA ALA A 82 7.41 -3.46 -1.62
C ALA A 82 8.28 -2.38 -2.25
N ILE A 83 7.68 -1.23 -2.51
CA ILE A 83 8.37 -0.02 -2.94
C ILE A 83 8.06 1.12 -1.97
N SER A 84 8.97 2.09 -1.90
CA SER A 84 8.78 3.30 -1.11
C SER A 84 8.88 4.52 -2.02
N LEU A 85 7.99 5.48 -1.84
CA LEU A 85 8.17 6.81 -2.38
C LEU A 85 9.12 7.61 -1.49
N PRO A 86 9.90 8.57 -2.06
CA PRO A 86 10.79 9.43 -1.27
C PRO A 86 10.09 10.16 -0.11
N ASP A 87 8.80 10.45 -0.24
CA ASP A 87 7.99 11.23 0.70
C ASP A 87 7.28 10.36 1.77
N THR A 88 7.85 9.20 2.15
CA THR A 88 7.41 8.36 3.28
C THR A 88 6.28 7.36 3.04
N SER A 89 5.69 7.29 1.88
CA SER A 89 4.65 6.30 1.59
C SER A 89 5.24 4.99 1.09
N ARG A 90 4.77 3.88 1.63
CA ARG A 90 5.17 2.53 1.24
C ARG A 90 4.00 1.81 0.58
N PHE A 91 4.31 1.01 -0.44
CA PHE A 91 3.32 0.26 -1.20
C PHE A 91 3.74 -1.20 -1.31
N ARG A 92 2.81 -2.09 -1.06
CA ARG A 92 2.96 -3.51 -1.42
C ARG A 92 2.56 -3.66 -2.88
N VAL A 93 3.42 -4.27 -3.66
CA VAL A 93 3.21 -4.54 -5.08
C VAL A 93 2.99 -6.03 -5.27
N ASN A 94 1.92 -6.38 -5.93
CA ASN A 94 1.72 -7.69 -6.54
C ASN A 94 1.79 -7.49 -8.05
N ALA A 95 2.80 -8.07 -8.68
CA ALA A 95 2.96 -8.13 -10.12
C ALA A 95 2.57 -9.52 -10.60
N MET A 96 1.77 -9.62 -11.65
CA MET A 96 1.27 -10.88 -12.17
C MET A 96 1.13 -10.84 -13.70
N VAL A 97 1.16 -12.01 -14.33
CA VAL A 97 0.76 -12.15 -15.72
C VAL A 97 -0.71 -12.56 -15.78
N GLN A 98 -1.53 -11.74 -16.42
CA GLN A 98 -2.95 -12.00 -16.63
C GLN A 98 -3.27 -11.97 -18.12
N ARG A 99 -3.78 -13.08 -18.65
CA ARG A 99 -4.10 -13.22 -20.09
C ARG A 99 -2.92 -12.89 -21.00
N GLY A 100 -1.72 -13.29 -20.60
CA GLY A 100 -0.49 -13.04 -21.36
C GLY A 100 0.09 -11.63 -21.26
N ALA A 101 -0.47 -10.76 -20.45
CA ALA A 101 0.02 -9.40 -20.24
C ALA A 101 0.35 -9.15 -18.76
N THR A 102 1.35 -8.29 -18.53
CA THR A 102 1.74 -7.87 -17.17
C THR A 102 0.68 -6.98 -16.56
N ALA A 103 0.31 -7.26 -15.32
CA ALA A 103 -0.54 -6.42 -14.50
C ALA A 103 0.09 -6.19 -13.12
N LEU A 104 -0.18 -5.03 -12.53
CA LEU A 104 0.29 -4.64 -11.21
C LEU A 104 -0.89 -4.18 -10.35
N VAL A 105 -0.89 -4.63 -9.11
CA VAL A 105 -1.75 -4.08 -8.05
C VAL A 105 -0.85 -3.55 -6.95
N LEU A 106 -0.94 -2.25 -6.69
CA LEU A 106 -0.14 -1.60 -5.66
C LEU A 106 -1.05 -1.13 -4.53
N ARG A 107 -0.88 -1.72 -3.35
CA ARG A 107 -1.64 -1.38 -2.14
C ARG A 107 -0.86 -0.43 -1.25
N ALA A 108 -1.50 0.70 -0.90
CA ALA A 108 -0.93 1.64 0.06
C ALA A 108 -0.80 0.99 1.45
N ILE A 109 0.41 1.04 2.03
CA ILE A 109 0.67 0.63 3.40
C ILE A 109 0.62 1.89 4.25
N THR A 110 -0.41 2.01 5.08
CA THR A 110 -0.54 3.12 6.02
C THR A 110 0.58 3.02 7.05
N SER A 111 1.55 3.93 6.97
CA SER A 111 2.68 3.99 7.92
C SER A 111 2.34 4.74 9.20
N LYS A 112 1.29 5.57 9.19
CA LYS A 112 0.87 6.33 10.35
C LYS A 112 -0.18 5.53 11.12
N ILE A 113 0.17 5.09 12.31
CA ILE A 113 -0.77 4.46 13.24
C ILE A 113 -1.75 5.54 13.73
N PRO A 114 -3.08 5.33 13.64
CA PRO A 114 -4.04 6.27 14.17
C PRO A 114 -3.93 6.34 15.70
N SER A 115 -4.03 7.53 16.27
CA SER A 115 -4.00 7.72 17.73
C SER A 115 -5.26 7.19 18.41
N PHE A 116 -5.21 6.96 19.73
CA PHE A 116 -6.36 6.59 20.54
C PHE A 116 -7.53 7.54 20.35
N GLU A 117 -7.24 8.83 20.30
CA GLU A 117 -8.21 9.90 20.15
C GLU A 117 -8.89 9.86 18.79
N SER A 118 -8.12 9.64 17.73
CA SER A 118 -8.66 9.58 16.37
C SER A 118 -9.54 8.34 16.13
N LEU A 119 -9.32 7.28 16.88
CA LEU A 119 -10.12 6.05 16.83
C LEU A 119 -11.28 6.03 17.83
N ASN A 120 -11.44 7.08 18.67
CA ASN A 120 -12.42 7.13 19.75
C ASN A 120 -12.38 5.87 20.64
N LEU A 121 -11.19 5.34 20.92
CA LEU A 121 -11.05 4.15 21.76
C LEU A 121 -11.33 4.45 23.22
N PRO A 122 -11.96 3.51 23.95
CA PRO A 122 -12.23 3.68 25.37
C PRO A 122 -10.95 3.95 26.18
N PRO A 123 -10.94 4.92 27.11
CA PRO A 123 -9.74 5.28 27.91
C PRO A 123 -9.14 4.11 28.70
N VAL A 124 -9.96 3.12 29.06
CA VAL A 124 -9.51 1.92 29.77
C VAL A 124 -8.44 1.15 29.00
N LEU A 125 -8.44 1.21 27.66
CA LEU A 125 -7.44 0.55 26.83
C LEU A 125 -6.03 1.14 27.02
N LYS A 126 -5.90 2.42 27.37
CA LYS A 126 -4.61 3.01 27.74
C LYS A 126 -4.03 2.36 29.01
N GLN A 127 -4.88 2.13 30.00
CA GLN A 127 -4.47 1.42 31.23
C GLN A 127 -4.10 -0.03 30.97
N ILE A 128 -4.85 -0.71 30.09
CA ILE A 128 -4.58 -2.07 29.67
C ILE A 128 -3.26 -2.15 28.89
N ALA A 129 -3.00 -1.22 27.97
CA ALA A 129 -1.76 -1.15 27.18
C ALA A 129 -0.50 -1.07 28.06
N LEU A 130 -0.57 -0.43 29.21
CA LEU A 130 0.57 -0.25 30.13
C LEU A 130 0.72 -1.39 31.17
N LYS A 131 -0.18 -2.37 31.20
CA LYS A 131 -0.05 -3.51 32.12
C LYS A 131 1.17 -4.36 31.80
N LYS A 132 1.93 -4.73 32.83
CA LYS A 132 3.17 -5.54 32.68
C LYS A 132 2.90 -7.04 32.48
N ARG A 133 1.73 -7.53 32.86
CA ARG A 133 1.37 -8.94 32.81
C ARG A 133 -0.09 -9.11 32.43
N GLY A 134 -0.41 -10.24 31.80
CA GLY A 134 -1.75 -10.65 31.45
C GLY A 134 -1.89 -10.95 29.96
N LEU A 135 -3.06 -11.41 29.59
CA LEU A 135 -3.45 -11.68 28.21
C LEU A 135 -4.64 -10.78 27.88
N VAL A 136 -4.56 -10.11 26.74
CA VAL A 136 -5.67 -9.31 26.19
C VAL A 136 -6.03 -9.86 24.82
N ILE A 137 -7.29 -10.18 24.62
CA ILE A 137 -7.78 -10.79 23.38
C ILE A 137 -8.78 -9.83 22.74
N PHE A 138 -8.51 -9.45 21.46
CA PHE A 138 -9.43 -8.69 20.64
C PHE A 138 -10.28 -9.62 19.79
N VAL A 139 -11.59 -9.57 19.96
CA VAL A 139 -12.55 -10.42 19.25
C VAL A 139 -13.49 -9.54 18.43
N GLY A 140 -13.85 -10.01 17.24
CA GLY A 140 -14.79 -9.32 16.35
C GLY A 140 -14.65 -9.76 14.90
N GLY A 141 -15.59 -9.40 14.04
CA GLY A 141 -15.59 -9.70 12.60
C GLY A 141 -14.44 -9.06 11.83
N THR A 142 -14.25 -9.48 10.57
CA THR A 142 -13.29 -8.84 9.65
C THR A 142 -13.70 -7.38 9.43
N GLY A 143 -12.72 -6.46 9.44
CA GLY A 143 -13.00 -5.02 9.23
C GLY A 143 -13.48 -4.27 10.48
N SER A 144 -13.68 -4.93 11.63
CA SER A 144 -14.14 -4.27 12.87
C SER A 144 -13.10 -3.41 13.59
N GLY A 145 -11.91 -3.22 13.02
CA GLY A 145 -10.87 -2.37 13.60
C GLY A 145 -9.95 -3.04 14.62
N LYS A 146 -10.01 -4.37 14.82
CA LYS A 146 -9.18 -5.10 15.81
C LYS A 146 -7.67 -4.80 15.67
N SER A 147 -7.13 -5.02 14.48
CA SER A 147 -5.70 -4.82 14.21
C SER A 147 -5.30 -3.35 14.33
N THR A 148 -6.18 -2.43 13.93
CA THR A 148 -5.95 -0.99 14.05
C THR A 148 -5.94 -0.54 15.51
N SER A 149 -6.87 -1.03 16.32
CA SER A 149 -6.92 -0.75 17.76
C SER A 149 -5.71 -1.33 18.49
N LEU A 150 -5.31 -2.55 18.13
CA LEU A 150 -4.13 -3.19 18.71
C LEU A 150 -2.85 -2.43 18.34
N ALA A 151 -2.71 -2.00 17.09
CA ALA A 151 -1.57 -1.18 16.65
C ALA A 151 -1.49 0.14 17.43
N SER A 152 -2.63 0.83 17.64
CA SER A 152 -2.71 2.06 18.44
C SER A 152 -2.33 1.81 19.92
N MET A 153 -2.70 0.67 20.47
CA MET A 153 -2.29 0.29 21.85
C MET A 153 -0.79 0.03 21.96
N ILE A 154 -0.22 -0.64 20.97
CA ILE A 154 1.23 -0.92 20.93
C ILE A 154 2.01 0.38 20.78
N ASP A 155 1.55 1.28 19.91
CA ASP A 155 2.14 2.60 19.71
C ASP A 155 2.09 3.44 21.00
N TYR A 156 0.93 3.50 21.66
CA TYR A 156 0.78 4.15 22.96
C TYR A 156 1.72 3.58 24.01
N ARG A 157 1.88 2.26 24.07
CA ARG A 157 2.84 1.62 24.99
C ARG A 157 4.28 2.01 24.64
N ASN A 158 4.62 2.02 23.36
CA ASN A 158 5.95 2.38 22.88
C ASN A 158 6.33 3.83 23.25
N GLU A 159 5.36 4.74 23.22
CA GLU A 159 5.55 6.14 23.61
C GLU A 159 5.63 6.35 25.14
N ASN A 160 4.97 5.49 25.92
CA ASN A 160 4.78 5.67 27.37
C ASN A 160 5.49 4.64 28.24
N SER A 161 6.26 3.73 27.67
CA SER A 161 7.07 2.76 28.40
C SER A 161 8.45 2.56 27.74
N GLN A 162 9.39 2.04 28.50
CA GLN A 162 10.74 1.66 28.01
C GLN A 162 10.86 0.15 27.86
N ASP A 163 9.74 -0.53 27.69
CA ASP A 163 9.70 -1.99 27.57
C ASP A 163 10.12 -2.45 26.17
N HIS A 164 10.63 -3.66 26.06
CA HIS A 164 10.89 -4.30 24.77
C HIS A 164 9.58 -4.85 24.19
N ILE A 165 9.21 -4.42 23.00
CA ILE A 165 7.97 -4.82 22.31
C ILE A 165 8.36 -5.70 21.12
N ILE A 166 7.76 -6.88 21.04
CA ILE A 166 7.91 -7.84 19.92
C ILE A 166 6.53 -8.02 19.28
N THR A 167 6.43 -7.81 17.95
CA THR A 167 5.18 -7.95 17.18
C THR A 167 5.37 -8.90 16.01
#